data_57ac04c4f47c136978486e1541575f8a
#
_entry.id   57ac04c4f47c136978486e1541575f8a
#
_cell.length_a   1.000
_cell.length_b   1.000
_cell.length_c   1.000
_cell.angle_alpha   90.00
_cell.angle_beta   90.00
_cell.angle_gamma   90.00
#
_symmetry.space_group_name_H-M   'P 1'
#
loop_
_entity.id
_entity.type
_entity.pdbx_description
1 polymer ?
#
loop_
_entity_poly.entity_id
_entity_poly.type
_entity_poly.pdbx_seq_one_letter_code
_entity_poly.pdbx_strand_id
1 'polypeptide(L)'
;MSPEEFGVCRRLAIAQATDSRILDLSQDGGVVTALLLYALETKLVDGVVVSGVKEGKPCFPSPMLATTAREITNCAGTRYFYSPNILALKEAVRQEKTRLAFVGTPCQIQAVRKAQKAGLEFVSPVKYLIGLMCSECFTYEGLMEKHLHRVLGLNINSIRKMNIKGKMLITTDSGLHAIPLADIKQYARESCRRCSDFSSELADVSAGGLGMNRWTFVVIRTEKGAELFDGAERVGVIKTRELKEEPNAMNLLRSLSRKKKKGLMR
;
A
#
# COMPACT_ATOMS: atom_id res chain seq x y z
N MET A 1 -10.03 -21.87 4.27
CA MET A 1 -8.65 -21.31 4.11
C MET A 1 -8.08 -21.17 5.50
N SER A 2 -6.86 -21.67 5.72
CA SER A 2 -6.26 -21.62 7.06
C SER A 2 -5.85 -20.18 7.40
N PRO A 3 -6.30 -19.63 8.53
CA PRO A 3 -5.86 -18.32 9.03
C PRO A 3 -4.34 -18.24 9.25
N GLU A 4 -3.68 -19.40 9.34
CA GLU A 4 -2.25 -19.51 9.61
C GLU A 4 -1.35 -19.02 8.48
N GLU A 5 -1.85 -19.00 7.23
CA GLU A 5 -1.01 -18.63 6.09
C GLU A 5 -0.85 -17.11 5.92
N PHE A 6 -1.96 -16.36 5.91
CA PHE A 6 -1.95 -14.91 5.67
C PHE A 6 -2.99 -14.15 6.51
N GLY A 7 -3.33 -14.70 7.68
CA GLY A 7 -4.25 -14.12 8.65
C GLY A 7 -5.72 -14.35 8.35
N VAL A 8 -6.60 -13.80 9.20
CA VAL A 8 -8.05 -13.92 9.07
C VAL A 8 -8.52 -13.30 7.75
N CYS A 9 -9.42 -14.01 7.08
CA CYS A 9 -9.99 -13.61 5.79
C CYS A 9 -11.49 -13.92 5.78
N ARG A 10 -12.32 -12.90 5.59
CA ARG A 10 -13.77 -13.03 5.37
C ARG A 10 -14.08 -13.27 3.89
N ARG A 11 -13.45 -12.48 2.99
CA ARG A 11 -13.62 -12.55 1.54
C ARG A 11 -12.31 -12.20 0.83
N LEU A 12 -12.09 -12.86 -0.29
CA LEU A 12 -11.04 -12.52 -1.25
C LEU A 12 -11.70 -11.93 -2.51
N ALA A 13 -11.08 -10.96 -3.11
CA ALA A 13 -11.53 -10.36 -4.35
C ALA A 13 -10.35 -9.99 -5.26
N ILE A 14 -10.59 -9.98 -6.55
CA ILE A 14 -9.73 -9.32 -7.53
C ILE A 14 -10.51 -8.12 -8.01
N ALA A 15 -9.98 -6.92 -7.82
CA ALA A 15 -10.71 -5.68 -8.06
C ALA A 15 -9.89 -4.66 -8.84
N GLN A 16 -10.60 -3.73 -9.46
CA GLN A 16 -10.03 -2.64 -10.25
C GLN A 16 -10.90 -1.40 -10.08
N ALA A 17 -10.29 -0.21 -9.99
CA ALA A 17 -11.01 1.05 -10.11
C ALA A 17 -11.67 1.17 -11.49
N THR A 18 -12.84 1.78 -11.56
CA THR A 18 -13.55 2.00 -12.84
C THR A 18 -13.10 3.28 -13.54
N ASP A 19 -12.61 4.28 -12.78
CA ASP A 19 -12.07 5.51 -13.35
C ASP A 19 -10.67 5.27 -13.96
N SER A 20 -10.54 5.49 -15.27
CA SER A 20 -9.28 5.34 -16.00
C SER A 20 -8.16 6.24 -15.48
N ARG A 21 -8.48 7.45 -15.00
CA ARG A 21 -7.51 8.39 -14.43
C ARG A 21 -6.86 7.82 -13.17
N ILE A 22 -7.64 7.15 -12.33
CA ILE A 22 -7.11 6.45 -11.14
C ILE A 22 -6.20 5.30 -11.57
N LEU A 23 -6.59 4.53 -12.58
CA LEU A 23 -5.81 3.41 -13.09
C LEU A 23 -4.45 3.82 -13.64
N ASP A 24 -4.38 4.96 -14.32
CA ASP A 24 -3.14 5.45 -14.93
C ASP A 24 -2.13 5.96 -13.89
N LEU A 25 -2.63 6.55 -12.80
CA LEU A 25 -1.81 7.00 -11.68
C LEU A 25 -1.40 5.87 -10.73
N SER A 26 -2.17 4.78 -10.72
CA SER A 26 -1.99 3.71 -9.74
C SER A 26 -0.92 2.70 -10.14
N GLN A 27 -0.47 1.92 -9.16
CA GLN A 27 0.52 0.87 -9.38
C GLN A 27 -0.05 -0.27 -10.23
N ASP A 28 -1.24 -0.74 -9.87
CA ASP A 28 -1.97 -1.84 -10.51
C ASP A 28 -3.45 -1.46 -10.67
N GLY A 29 -4.37 -2.06 -9.94
CA GLY A 29 -5.82 -1.86 -10.11
C GLY A 29 -6.43 -0.60 -9.49
N GLY A 30 -5.67 0.25 -8.80
CA GLY A 30 -6.18 1.53 -8.27
C GLY A 30 -7.18 1.43 -7.11
N VAL A 31 -7.42 0.24 -6.57
CA VAL A 31 -8.48 -0.03 -5.60
C VAL A 31 -8.33 0.79 -4.32
N VAL A 32 -7.11 0.93 -3.79
CA VAL A 32 -6.90 1.72 -2.55
C VAL A 32 -7.33 3.17 -2.75
N THR A 33 -6.90 3.80 -3.84
CA THR A 33 -7.29 5.17 -4.17
C THR A 33 -8.80 5.31 -4.35
N ALA A 34 -9.44 4.37 -5.07
CA ALA A 34 -10.89 4.37 -5.27
C ALA A 34 -11.68 4.22 -3.95
N LEU A 35 -11.24 3.32 -3.05
CA LEU A 35 -11.85 3.15 -1.72
C LEU A 35 -11.73 4.41 -0.86
N LEU A 36 -10.58 5.11 -0.91
CA LEU A 36 -10.37 6.33 -0.15
C LEU A 36 -11.24 7.48 -0.68
N LEU A 37 -11.33 7.63 -2.00
CA LEU A 37 -12.21 8.64 -2.62
C LEU A 37 -13.67 8.36 -2.27
N TYR A 38 -14.12 7.12 -2.43
CA TYR A 38 -15.46 6.70 -2.02
C TYR A 38 -15.75 7.04 -0.55
N ALA A 39 -14.82 6.67 0.35
CA ALA A 39 -15.00 6.91 1.78
C ALA A 39 -15.07 8.40 2.13
N LEU A 40 -14.29 9.24 1.43
CA LEU A 40 -14.32 10.69 1.64
C LEU A 40 -15.61 11.32 1.07
N GLU A 41 -15.97 10.97 -0.16
CA GLU A 41 -17.16 11.52 -0.85
C GLU A 41 -18.47 11.14 -0.17
N THR A 42 -18.56 9.90 0.34
CA THR A 42 -19.73 9.43 1.11
C THR A 42 -19.70 9.85 2.58
N LYS A 43 -18.70 10.63 3.00
CA LYS A 43 -18.53 11.09 4.39
C LYS A 43 -18.41 9.94 5.41
N LEU A 44 -17.97 8.76 4.99
CA LEU A 44 -17.58 7.67 5.89
C LEU A 44 -16.34 8.06 6.70
N VAL A 45 -15.48 8.91 6.11
CA VAL A 45 -14.33 9.55 6.75
C VAL A 45 -14.30 11.05 6.45
N ASP A 46 -13.62 11.82 7.29
CA ASP A 46 -13.39 13.26 7.14
C ASP A 46 -11.91 13.58 6.84
N GLY A 47 -11.09 12.54 6.69
CA GLY A 47 -9.70 12.62 6.27
C GLY A 47 -9.09 11.23 6.06
N VAL A 48 -7.99 11.17 5.34
CA VAL A 48 -7.23 9.95 5.10
C VAL A 48 -5.75 10.19 5.36
N VAL A 49 -5.12 9.27 6.08
CA VAL A 49 -3.68 9.26 6.31
C VAL A 49 -3.03 8.40 5.24
N VAL A 50 -2.20 9.02 4.43
CA VAL A 50 -1.55 8.43 3.25
C VAL A 50 -0.09 8.85 3.16
N SER A 51 0.60 8.40 2.11
CA SER A 51 1.96 8.81 1.79
C SER A 51 1.95 9.67 0.53
N GLY A 52 2.27 10.92 0.65
CA GLY A 52 2.58 11.82 -0.47
C GLY A 52 4.02 11.68 -0.93
N VAL A 53 4.50 12.64 -1.72
CA VAL A 53 5.90 12.78 -2.13
C VAL A 53 6.45 14.07 -1.56
N LYS A 54 7.66 14.01 -1.00
CA LYS A 54 8.33 15.19 -0.48
C LYS A 54 8.78 16.07 -1.66
N GLU A 55 8.44 17.35 -1.58
CA GLU A 55 8.87 18.34 -2.56
C GLU A 55 10.41 18.37 -2.70
N GLY A 56 10.90 18.48 -3.94
CA GLY A 56 12.34 18.47 -4.25
C GLY A 56 13.05 17.12 -4.10
N LYS A 57 12.33 16.04 -3.69
CA LYS A 57 12.92 14.69 -3.60
C LYS A 57 12.03 13.68 -4.36
N PRO A 58 12.38 13.29 -5.58
CA PRO A 58 11.56 12.36 -6.38
C PRO A 58 11.37 11.02 -5.67
N CYS A 59 10.15 10.51 -5.68
CA CYS A 59 9.76 9.25 -5.03
C CYS A 59 9.99 9.17 -3.51
N PHE A 60 10.47 10.22 -2.85
CA PHE A 60 10.65 10.21 -1.39
C PHE A 60 9.30 10.35 -0.69
N PRO A 61 8.87 9.33 0.07
CA PRO A 61 7.56 9.36 0.69
C PRO A 61 7.50 10.34 1.86
N SER A 62 6.37 11.05 1.96
CA SER A 62 6.09 11.96 3.08
C SER A 62 4.73 11.64 3.67
N PRO A 63 4.61 11.46 5.01
CA PRO A 63 3.33 11.29 5.66
C PRO A 63 2.41 12.49 5.38
N MET A 64 1.15 12.23 5.07
CA MET A 64 0.20 13.28 4.73
C MET A 64 -1.19 12.93 5.26
N LEU A 65 -1.87 13.93 5.81
CA LEU A 65 -3.31 13.95 5.99
C LEU A 65 -3.92 14.58 4.74
N ALA A 66 -4.69 13.80 3.98
CA ALA A 66 -5.43 14.28 2.83
C ALA A 66 -6.92 14.42 3.19
N THR A 67 -7.51 15.55 2.83
CA THR A 67 -8.90 15.90 3.13
C THR A 67 -9.71 16.21 1.88
N THR A 68 -9.07 16.19 0.72
CA THR A 68 -9.68 16.43 -0.58
C THR A 68 -9.40 15.31 -1.57
N ALA A 69 -10.29 15.12 -2.54
CA ALA A 69 -10.11 14.14 -3.62
C ALA A 69 -8.79 14.37 -4.40
N ARG A 70 -8.42 15.62 -4.64
CA ARG A 70 -7.17 15.99 -5.32
C ARG A 70 -5.93 15.52 -4.54
N GLU A 71 -5.91 15.74 -3.23
CA GLU A 71 -4.81 15.29 -2.36
C GLU A 71 -4.68 13.78 -2.35
N ILE A 72 -5.81 13.05 -2.27
CA ILE A 72 -5.81 11.57 -2.34
C ILE A 72 -5.24 11.10 -3.69
N THR A 73 -5.71 11.69 -4.78
CA THR A 73 -5.27 11.33 -6.14
C THR A 73 -3.77 11.60 -6.34
N ASN A 74 -3.26 12.70 -5.81
CA ASN A 74 -1.83 13.03 -5.86
C ASN A 74 -0.95 12.06 -5.04
N CYS A 75 -1.54 11.31 -4.11
CA CYS A 75 -0.87 10.27 -3.35
C CYS A 75 -0.92 8.89 -4.02
N ALA A 76 -1.58 8.74 -5.18
CA ALA A 76 -1.66 7.47 -5.90
C ALA A 76 -0.27 6.95 -6.32
N GLY A 77 -0.18 5.66 -6.59
CA GLY A 77 1.06 4.97 -6.94
C GLY A 77 1.85 4.45 -5.73
N THR A 78 2.77 3.52 -5.99
CA THR A 78 3.57 2.86 -4.96
C THR A 78 4.95 3.50 -4.82
N ARG A 79 5.37 3.72 -3.58
CA ARG A 79 6.72 4.15 -3.22
C ARG A 79 7.37 3.06 -2.39
N TYR A 80 8.55 2.61 -2.78
CA TYR A 80 9.24 1.46 -2.15
C TYR A 80 10.13 1.89 -0.97
N PHE A 81 9.94 3.12 -0.48
CA PHE A 81 10.63 3.66 0.68
C PHE A 81 9.69 3.76 1.86
N TYR A 82 10.24 3.73 3.06
CA TYR A 82 9.43 3.82 4.27
C TYR A 82 8.88 5.22 4.48
N SER A 83 7.58 5.32 4.61
CA SER A 83 6.87 6.52 5.04
C SER A 83 6.33 6.31 6.46
N PRO A 84 6.71 7.08 7.46
CA PRO A 84 6.16 6.94 8.81
C PRO A 84 4.77 7.57 8.92
N ASN A 85 3.77 7.00 8.23
CA ASN A 85 2.43 7.58 8.09
C ASN A 85 1.74 7.87 9.44
N ILE A 86 2.10 7.14 10.49
CA ILE A 86 1.57 7.37 11.84
C ILE A 86 1.83 8.81 12.33
N LEU A 87 2.87 9.48 11.83
CA LEU A 87 3.17 10.87 12.20
C LEU A 87 2.12 11.86 11.69
N ALA A 88 1.41 11.55 10.60
CA ALA A 88 0.34 12.39 10.08
C ALA A 88 -0.92 12.38 10.97
N LEU A 89 -1.04 11.43 11.91
CA LEU A 89 -2.12 11.44 12.90
C LEU A 89 -2.04 12.65 13.84
N LYS A 90 -0.85 13.21 14.08
CA LYS A 90 -0.72 14.48 14.83
C LYS A 90 -1.46 15.63 14.15
N GLU A 91 -1.34 15.70 12.83
CA GLU A 91 -2.03 16.70 12.03
C GLU A 91 -3.54 16.47 12.03
N ALA A 92 -3.97 15.21 11.97
CA ALA A 92 -5.38 14.86 12.06
C ALA A 92 -6.00 15.29 13.40
N VAL A 93 -5.29 15.07 14.51
CA VAL A 93 -5.72 15.53 15.84
C VAL A 93 -5.77 17.06 15.88
N ARG A 94 -4.77 17.76 15.36
CA ARG A 94 -4.75 19.23 15.31
C ARG A 94 -5.91 19.81 14.51
N GLN A 95 -6.33 19.10 13.44
CA GLN A 95 -7.46 19.49 12.61
C GLN A 95 -8.80 18.89 13.10
N GLU A 96 -8.85 18.36 14.31
CA GLU A 96 -10.05 17.81 14.96
C GLU A 96 -10.79 16.77 14.09
N LYS A 97 -10.03 15.96 13.31
CA LYS A 97 -10.62 14.91 12.50
C LYS A 97 -11.11 13.76 13.39
N THR A 98 -12.34 13.33 13.12
CA THR A 98 -13.02 12.33 13.96
C THR A 98 -13.18 10.96 13.31
N ARG A 99 -13.02 10.87 11.99
CA ARG A 99 -13.20 9.63 11.22
C ARG A 99 -12.14 9.54 10.13
N LEU A 100 -11.13 8.73 10.36
CA LEU A 100 -10.00 8.60 9.45
C LEU A 100 -9.94 7.22 8.79
N ALA A 101 -9.51 7.18 7.52
CA ALA A 101 -8.90 6.00 6.94
C ALA A 101 -7.37 6.13 7.04
N PHE A 102 -6.70 5.06 7.42
CA PHE A 102 -5.25 5.01 7.50
C PHE A 102 -4.71 3.96 6.53
N VAL A 103 -3.84 4.38 5.62
CA VAL A 103 -3.12 3.48 4.69
C VAL A 103 -1.72 3.26 5.20
N GLY A 104 -1.31 2.00 5.29
CA GLY A 104 0.04 1.66 5.77
C GLY A 104 0.53 0.29 5.36
N THR A 105 1.83 0.10 5.49
CA THR A 105 2.46 -1.22 5.40
C THR A 105 2.11 -2.07 6.62
N PRO A 106 2.31 -3.41 6.61
CA PRO A 106 1.92 -4.28 7.72
C PRO A 106 2.42 -3.83 9.09
N CYS A 107 3.67 -3.40 9.17
CA CYS A 107 4.26 -2.92 10.44
C CYS A 107 3.57 -1.66 10.99
N GLN A 108 3.10 -0.76 10.12
CA GLN A 108 2.34 0.43 10.53
C GLN A 108 0.92 0.08 10.96
N ILE A 109 0.25 -0.81 10.22
CA ILE A 109 -1.07 -1.32 10.61
C ILE A 109 -1.00 -1.99 12.00
N GLN A 110 0.02 -2.82 12.23
CA GLN A 110 0.25 -3.43 13.55
C GLN A 110 0.47 -2.37 14.64
N ALA A 111 1.24 -1.32 14.35
CA ALA A 111 1.48 -0.24 15.31
C ALA A 111 0.18 0.50 15.67
N VAL A 112 -0.64 0.86 14.67
CA VAL A 112 -1.94 1.52 14.91
C VAL A 112 -2.89 0.60 15.68
N ARG A 113 -2.99 -0.69 15.34
CA ARG A 113 -3.83 -1.65 16.10
C ARG A 113 -3.38 -1.82 17.55
N LYS A 114 -2.07 -1.88 17.80
CA LYS A 114 -1.53 -1.93 19.16
C LYS A 114 -1.87 -0.67 19.94
N ALA A 115 -1.74 0.50 19.32
CA ALA A 115 -2.10 1.77 19.91
C ALA A 115 -3.61 1.87 20.22
N GLN A 116 -4.47 1.41 19.30
CA GLN A 116 -5.93 1.30 19.54
C GLN A 116 -6.24 0.37 20.70
N LYS A 117 -5.61 -0.82 20.77
CA LYS A 117 -5.79 -1.76 21.86
C LYS A 117 -5.32 -1.20 23.22
N ALA A 118 -4.30 -0.36 23.20
CA ALA A 118 -3.80 0.33 24.41
C ALA A 118 -4.63 1.58 24.79
N GLY A 119 -5.69 1.92 24.02
CA GLY A 119 -6.54 3.06 24.32
C GLY A 119 -5.89 4.43 24.06
N LEU A 120 -4.87 4.51 23.20
CA LEU A 120 -4.20 5.78 22.93
C LEU A 120 -5.10 6.71 22.10
N GLU A 121 -5.33 7.91 22.59
CA GLU A 121 -6.30 8.88 22.04
C GLU A 121 -5.98 9.28 20.59
N PHE A 122 -4.72 9.47 20.22
CA PHE A 122 -4.34 9.95 18.90
C PHE A 122 -4.70 8.99 17.75
N VAL A 123 -5.01 7.73 18.04
CA VAL A 123 -5.48 6.74 17.05
C VAL A 123 -6.98 6.50 17.14
N SER A 124 -7.69 7.09 18.09
CA SER A 124 -9.14 6.91 18.26
C SER A 124 -9.96 7.30 17.02
N PRO A 125 -9.57 8.33 16.22
CA PRO A 125 -10.29 8.69 15.01
C PRO A 125 -10.14 7.68 13.88
N VAL A 126 -9.18 6.73 13.95
CA VAL A 126 -8.93 5.78 12.85
C VAL A 126 -10.04 4.74 12.78
N LYS A 127 -10.96 4.94 11.83
CA LYS A 127 -12.10 4.07 11.57
C LYS A 127 -11.72 2.87 10.71
N TYR A 128 -10.98 3.12 9.61
CA TYR A 128 -10.57 2.08 8.64
C TYR A 128 -9.05 1.96 8.56
N LEU A 129 -8.56 0.73 8.58
CA LEU A 129 -7.15 0.40 8.32
C LEU A 129 -7.03 -0.33 6.99
N ILE A 130 -6.41 0.33 6.01
CA ILE A 130 -6.13 -0.23 4.69
C ILE A 130 -4.66 -0.61 4.64
N GLY A 131 -4.39 -1.91 4.58
CA GLY A 131 -3.05 -2.46 4.58
C GLY A 131 -2.51 -2.72 3.18
N LEU A 132 -1.28 -2.32 2.92
CA LEU A 132 -0.58 -2.64 1.68
C LEU A 132 0.23 -3.91 1.88
N MET A 133 0.13 -4.88 0.96
CA MET A 133 1.01 -6.06 0.95
C MET A 133 2.45 -5.61 0.76
N CYS A 134 3.36 -6.07 1.61
CA CYS A 134 4.72 -5.53 1.66
C CYS A 134 5.76 -6.61 1.90
N SER A 135 6.67 -6.78 0.95
CA SER A 135 7.85 -7.63 1.12
C SER A 135 8.90 -6.93 1.96
N GLU A 136 9.26 -5.71 1.56
CA GLU A 136 10.28 -4.88 2.19
C GLU A 136 10.19 -3.44 1.71
N CYS A 137 10.80 -2.52 2.47
CA CYS A 137 11.06 -1.15 2.06
C CYS A 137 12.57 -0.94 1.98
N PHE A 138 12.99 -0.10 1.04
CA PHE A 138 14.39 0.25 0.86
C PHE A 138 14.73 1.56 1.58
N THR A 139 16.02 1.76 1.85
CA THR A 139 16.54 3.09 2.22
C THR A 139 16.63 3.95 0.96
N TYR A 140 16.25 5.22 1.08
CA TYR A 140 16.29 6.13 -0.06
C TYR A 140 17.74 6.36 -0.53
N GLU A 141 18.66 6.62 0.41
CA GLU A 141 20.07 6.77 0.13
C GLU A 141 20.67 5.55 -0.57
N GLY A 142 20.34 4.34 -0.10
CA GLY A 142 20.84 3.10 -0.68
C GLY A 142 20.33 2.85 -2.08
N LEU A 143 19.00 2.84 -2.27
CA LEU A 143 18.43 2.51 -3.57
C LEU A 143 18.50 3.69 -4.53
N MET A 144 18.01 4.88 -4.18
CA MET A 144 17.94 6.00 -5.13
C MET A 144 19.30 6.63 -5.39
N GLU A 145 19.98 7.07 -4.32
CA GLU A 145 21.19 7.88 -4.49
C GLU A 145 22.40 7.02 -4.85
N LYS A 146 22.59 5.87 -4.15
CA LYS A 146 23.74 5.01 -4.39
C LYS A 146 23.54 4.11 -5.60
N HIS A 147 22.46 3.30 -5.63
CA HIS A 147 22.30 2.29 -6.69
C HIS A 147 21.81 2.89 -8.01
N LEU A 148 20.65 3.56 -8.01
CA LEU A 148 20.08 4.07 -9.26
C LEU A 148 20.90 5.22 -9.84
N HIS A 149 21.31 6.18 -9.01
CA HIS A 149 22.03 7.35 -9.51
C HIS A 149 23.53 7.08 -9.73
N ARG A 150 24.27 6.66 -8.69
CA ARG A 150 25.74 6.55 -8.81
C ARG A 150 26.19 5.29 -9.54
N VAL A 151 25.56 4.13 -9.30
CA VAL A 151 25.98 2.86 -9.92
C VAL A 151 25.42 2.71 -11.32
N LEU A 152 24.12 2.99 -11.53
CA LEU A 152 23.48 2.82 -12.82
C LEU A 152 23.43 4.10 -13.67
N GLY A 153 23.86 5.26 -13.14
CA GLY A 153 23.87 6.52 -13.86
C GLY A 153 22.49 7.08 -14.22
N LEU A 154 21.41 6.58 -13.58
CA LEU A 154 20.06 7.02 -13.89
C LEU A 154 19.79 8.42 -13.36
N ASN A 155 19.13 9.25 -14.16
CA ASN A 155 18.59 10.51 -13.67
C ASN A 155 17.36 10.24 -12.80
N ILE A 156 17.52 10.30 -11.46
CA ILE A 156 16.44 10.02 -10.52
C ILE A 156 15.26 11.01 -10.64
N ASN A 157 15.47 12.22 -11.17
CA ASN A 157 14.40 13.19 -11.39
C ASN A 157 13.49 12.82 -12.58
N SER A 158 13.95 11.96 -13.47
CA SER A 158 13.15 11.46 -14.59
C SER A 158 12.33 10.21 -14.26
N ILE A 159 12.39 9.72 -13.00
CA ILE A 159 11.63 8.54 -12.58
C ILE A 159 10.14 8.89 -12.49
N ARG A 160 9.33 8.21 -13.29
CA ARG A 160 7.87 8.36 -13.34
C ARG A 160 7.16 7.29 -12.51
N LYS A 161 7.67 6.05 -12.53
CA LYS A 161 7.04 4.92 -11.86
C LYS A 161 8.07 3.88 -11.44
N MET A 162 7.82 3.27 -10.28
CA MET A 162 8.57 2.10 -9.79
C MET A 162 7.59 0.94 -9.59
N ASN A 163 7.98 -0.27 -9.95
CA ASN A 163 7.17 -1.47 -9.73
C ASN A 163 8.05 -2.68 -9.43
N ILE A 164 7.51 -3.67 -8.71
CA ILE A 164 8.16 -4.96 -8.49
C ILE A 164 7.30 -6.07 -9.13
N LYS A 165 7.83 -6.67 -10.20
CA LYS A 165 7.27 -7.86 -10.87
C LYS A 165 8.40 -8.86 -11.14
N GLY A 166 8.84 -9.58 -10.10
CA GLY A 166 10.02 -10.44 -10.16
C GLY A 166 11.36 -9.68 -10.24
N LYS A 167 11.34 -8.47 -10.79
CA LYS A 167 12.43 -7.49 -10.84
C LYS A 167 11.90 -6.12 -10.37
N MET A 168 12.79 -5.22 -9.98
CA MET A 168 12.45 -3.82 -9.81
C MET A 168 12.40 -3.17 -11.20
N LEU A 169 11.25 -2.66 -11.58
CA LEU A 169 10.99 -1.97 -12.84
C LEU A 169 10.96 -0.46 -12.56
N ILE A 170 11.85 0.28 -13.20
CA ILE A 170 11.93 1.74 -13.09
C ILE A 170 11.58 2.34 -14.44
N THR A 171 10.47 3.05 -14.51
CA THR A 171 10.07 3.81 -15.71
C THR A 171 10.59 5.23 -15.58
N THR A 172 11.38 5.66 -16.57
CA THR A 172 11.93 7.01 -16.70
C THR A 172 11.46 7.64 -17.99
N ASP A 173 11.79 8.89 -18.20
CA ASP A 173 11.54 9.57 -19.50
C ASP A 173 12.30 8.94 -20.66
N SER A 174 13.43 8.26 -20.39
CA SER A 174 14.26 7.57 -21.39
C SER A 174 13.88 6.10 -21.61
N GLY A 175 12.93 5.54 -20.83
CA GLY A 175 12.47 4.18 -21.01
C GLY A 175 12.34 3.36 -19.72
N LEU A 176 12.22 2.04 -19.87
CA LEU A 176 12.06 1.08 -18.79
C LEU A 176 13.38 0.40 -18.45
N HIS A 177 13.78 0.46 -17.18
CA HIS A 177 14.94 -0.22 -16.62
C HIS A 177 14.48 -1.35 -15.70
N ALA A 178 15.00 -2.57 -15.91
CA ALA A 178 14.68 -3.75 -15.14
C ALA A 178 15.90 -4.20 -14.30
N ILE A 179 15.80 -4.10 -12.99
CA ILE A 179 16.89 -4.34 -12.04
C ILE A 179 16.59 -5.62 -11.26
N PRO A 180 17.51 -6.61 -11.24
CA PRO A 180 17.35 -7.80 -10.42
C PRO A 180 17.18 -7.44 -8.94
N LEU A 181 16.24 -8.08 -8.24
CA LEU A 181 16.03 -7.81 -6.80
C LEU A 181 17.26 -8.17 -5.96
N ALA A 182 18.06 -9.14 -6.40
CA ALA A 182 19.30 -9.51 -5.73
C ALA A 182 20.28 -8.34 -5.60
N ASP A 183 20.37 -7.49 -6.62
CA ASP A 183 21.31 -6.37 -6.67
C ASP A 183 20.94 -5.25 -5.67
N ILE A 184 19.64 -5.11 -5.37
CA ILE A 184 19.13 -4.05 -4.51
C ILE A 184 18.74 -4.51 -3.09
N LYS A 185 18.71 -5.82 -2.84
CA LYS A 185 18.33 -6.40 -1.55
C LYS A 185 19.17 -5.87 -0.38
N GLN A 186 20.43 -5.57 -0.60
CA GLN A 186 21.32 -4.98 0.41
C GLN A 186 20.83 -3.63 0.94
N TYR A 187 20.02 -2.91 0.17
CA TYR A 187 19.45 -1.61 0.55
C TYR A 187 18.10 -1.72 1.26
N ALA A 188 17.59 -2.93 1.46
CA ALA A 188 16.40 -3.14 2.28
C ALA A 188 16.66 -2.70 3.72
N ARG A 189 15.65 -2.09 4.34
CA ARG A 189 15.74 -1.65 5.75
C ARG A 189 15.95 -2.87 6.65
N GLU A 190 16.83 -2.75 7.62
CA GLU A 190 17.14 -3.84 8.55
C GLU A 190 15.89 -4.36 9.30
N SER A 191 15.00 -3.45 9.72
CA SER A 191 13.75 -3.81 10.37
C SER A 191 12.83 -4.69 9.50
N CYS A 192 12.91 -4.61 8.17
CA CYS A 192 12.14 -5.44 7.25
C CYS A 192 12.56 -6.90 7.30
N ARG A 193 13.81 -7.20 7.70
CA ARG A 193 14.33 -8.55 7.86
C ARG A 193 13.69 -9.30 9.04
N ARG A 194 13.18 -8.56 10.03
CA ARG A 194 12.50 -9.13 11.22
C ARG A 194 10.98 -9.15 11.08
N CYS A 195 10.44 -8.53 10.03
CA CYS A 195 9.00 -8.44 9.79
C CYS A 195 8.47 -9.79 9.31
N SER A 196 7.44 -10.32 9.98
CA SER A 196 6.81 -11.61 9.66
C SER A 196 5.49 -11.49 8.91
N ASP A 197 5.00 -10.27 8.69
CA ASP A 197 3.71 -10.01 8.05
C ASP A 197 3.92 -9.45 6.64
N PHE A 198 3.47 -10.21 5.63
CA PHE A 198 3.44 -9.79 4.24
C PHE A 198 2.12 -9.15 3.86
N SER A 199 1.02 -9.75 4.31
CA SER A 199 -0.32 -9.49 3.81
C SER A 199 -1.10 -8.44 4.59
N SER A 200 -0.50 -7.82 5.60
CA SER A 200 -1.15 -6.85 6.50
C SER A 200 -2.31 -7.46 7.28
N GLU A 201 -2.00 -8.49 8.08
CA GLU A 201 -3.00 -9.37 8.72
C GLU A 201 -3.96 -8.66 9.67
N LEU A 202 -3.58 -7.50 10.21
CA LEU A 202 -4.38 -6.70 11.14
C LEU A 202 -5.15 -5.53 10.48
N ALA A 203 -5.12 -5.43 9.15
CA ALA A 203 -5.92 -4.44 8.41
C ALA A 203 -7.42 -4.78 8.41
N ASP A 204 -8.27 -3.84 8.03
CA ASP A 204 -9.66 -4.10 7.68
C ASP A 204 -9.78 -4.60 6.23
N VAL A 205 -8.99 -3.97 5.34
CA VAL A 205 -8.80 -4.38 3.94
C VAL A 205 -7.32 -4.42 3.63
N SER A 206 -6.83 -5.49 3.02
CA SER A 206 -5.45 -5.57 2.53
C SER A 206 -5.44 -5.59 1.00
N ALA A 207 -4.50 -4.90 0.38
CA ALA A 207 -4.40 -4.76 -1.08
C ALA A 207 -2.97 -4.98 -1.58
N GLY A 208 -2.82 -5.65 -2.72
CA GLY A 208 -1.53 -5.87 -3.39
C GLY A 208 -1.69 -6.34 -4.83
N GLY A 209 -0.70 -6.06 -5.67
CA GLY A 209 -0.76 -6.39 -7.10
C GLY A 209 -0.57 -7.87 -7.42
N LEU A 210 0.23 -8.57 -6.63
CA LEU A 210 0.53 -10.02 -6.75
C LEU A 210 0.82 -10.49 -8.20
N GLY A 211 1.58 -9.68 -8.95
CA GLY A 211 1.96 -9.98 -10.34
C GLY A 211 0.91 -9.67 -11.39
N MET A 212 -0.32 -9.36 -11.00
CA MET A 212 -1.40 -9.01 -11.92
C MET A 212 -1.13 -7.66 -12.60
N ASN A 213 -1.63 -7.51 -13.82
CA ASN A 213 -1.56 -6.25 -14.55
C ASN A 213 -2.89 -5.49 -14.46
N ARG A 214 -2.84 -4.26 -13.96
CA ARG A 214 -4.01 -3.36 -13.80
C ARG A 214 -5.13 -3.94 -12.90
N TRP A 215 -4.85 -4.95 -12.09
CA TRP A 215 -5.76 -5.52 -11.10
C TRP A 215 -5.10 -5.59 -9.73
N THR A 216 -5.91 -5.53 -8.69
CA THR A 216 -5.47 -5.58 -7.29
C THR A 216 -6.09 -6.79 -6.62
N PHE A 217 -5.27 -7.60 -5.96
CA PHE A 217 -5.74 -8.65 -5.06
C PHE A 217 -6.12 -8.01 -3.73
N VAL A 218 -7.33 -8.29 -3.26
CA VAL A 218 -7.89 -7.71 -2.05
C VAL A 218 -8.24 -8.82 -1.07
N VAL A 219 -7.83 -8.65 0.19
CA VAL A 219 -8.25 -9.49 1.32
C VAL A 219 -9.11 -8.64 2.25
N ILE A 220 -10.39 -8.94 2.32
CA ILE A 220 -11.35 -8.30 3.21
C ILE A 220 -11.35 -9.09 4.51
N ARG A 221 -11.05 -8.42 5.65
CA ARG A 221 -10.73 -9.08 6.92
C ARG A 221 -11.76 -8.87 8.01
N THR A 222 -12.37 -7.69 8.05
CA THR A 222 -13.34 -7.29 9.08
C THR A 222 -14.69 -6.89 8.47
N GLU A 223 -15.71 -6.75 9.30
CA GLU A 223 -17.01 -6.22 8.87
C GLU A 223 -16.90 -4.79 8.35
N LYS A 224 -16.11 -3.94 9.02
CA LYS A 224 -15.83 -2.58 8.54
C LYS A 224 -15.16 -2.58 7.16
N GLY A 225 -14.22 -3.52 6.95
CA GLY A 225 -13.59 -3.70 5.64
C GLY A 225 -14.59 -4.14 4.58
N ALA A 226 -15.53 -5.03 4.91
CA ALA A 226 -16.60 -5.45 4.01
C ALA A 226 -17.55 -4.28 3.69
N GLU A 227 -18.00 -3.53 4.69
CA GLU A 227 -18.84 -2.34 4.52
C GLU A 227 -18.21 -1.35 3.52
N LEU A 228 -16.93 -1.03 3.69
CA LEU A 228 -16.18 -0.13 2.81
C LEU A 228 -16.07 -0.68 1.39
N PHE A 229 -15.69 -1.94 1.25
CA PHE A 229 -15.46 -2.56 -0.05
C PHE A 229 -16.76 -2.77 -0.83
N ASP A 230 -17.77 -3.34 -0.18
CA ASP A 230 -19.07 -3.65 -0.79
C ASP A 230 -19.84 -2.38 -1.13
N GLY A 231 -19.68 -1.32 -0.31
CA GLY A 231 -20.23 0.00 -0.62
C GLY A 231 -19.63 0.59 -1.88
N ALA A 232 -18.30 0.54 -2.02
CA ALA A 232 -17.60 1.03 -3.20
C ALA A 232 -17.92 0.20 -4.47
N GLU A 233 -18.06 -1.12 -4.34
CA GLU A 233 -18.46 -2.01 -5.42
C GLU A 233 -19.90 -1.71 -5.88
N ARG A 234 -20.83 -1.54 -4.93
CA ARG A 234 -22.25 -1.25 -5.20
C ARG A 234 -22.47 0.05 -5.97
N VAL A 235 -21.71 1.09 -5.67
CA VAL A 235 -21.81 2.38 -6.39
C VAL A 235 -20.96 2.40 -7.67
N GLY A 236 -20.26 1.31 -7.98
CA GLY A 236 -19.54 1.14 -9.23
C GLY A 236 -18.20 1.87 -9.33
N VAL A 237 -17.60 2.37 -8.22
CA VAL A 237 -16.27 2.99 -8.26
C VAL A 237 -15.14 1.96 -8.34
N ILE A 238 -15.44 0.72 -7.99
CA ILE A 238 -14.61 -0.45 -8.26
C ILE A 238 -15.46 -1.53 -8.93
N LYS A 239 -14.79 -2.36 -9.74
CA LYS A 239 -15.36 -3.60 -10.29
C LYS A 239 -14.52 -4.78 -9.87
N THR A 240 -15.15 -5.95 -9.79
CA THR A 240 -14.50 -7.21 -9.39
C THR A 240 -14.54 -8.23 -10.51
N ARG A 241 -13.69 -9.26 -10.39
CA ARG A 241 -13.73 -10.47 -11.19
C ARG A 241 -13.46 -11.70 -10.32
N GLU A 242 -13.69 -12.89 -10.87
CA GLU A 242 -13.56 -14.12 -10.10
C GLU A 242 -12.11 -14.50 -9.80
N LEU A 243 -11.87 -15.04 -8.60
CA LEU A 243 -10.54 -15.50 -8.18
C LEU A 243 -9.97 -16.61 -9.06
N LYS A 244 -10.84 -17.45 -9.64
CA LYS A 244 -10.42 -18.54 -10.52
C LYS A 244 -9.71 -18.07 -11.80
N GLU A 245 -9.89 -16.81 -12.18
CA GLU A 245 -9.22 -16.21 -13.33
C GLU A 245 -7.74 -15.91 -13.06
N GLU A 246 -7.32 -15.89 -11.79
CA GLU A 246 -5.94 -15.56 -11.37
C GLU A 246 -5.39 -16.54 -10.31
N PRO A 247 -5.27 -17.82 -10.63
CA PRO A 247 -4.79 -18.82 -9.67
C PRO A 247 -3.37 -18.55 -9.18
N ASN A 248 -2.54 -17.91 -10.01
CA ASN A 248 -1.16 -17.57 -9.67
C ASN A 248 -1.08 -16.50 -8.58
N ALA A 249 -2.01 -15.55 -8.54
CA ALA A 249 -2.02 -14.50 -7.52
C ALA A 249 -2.25 -15.08 -6.12
N MET A 250 -3.14 -16.06 -5.97
CA MET A 250 -3.38 -16.75 -4.71
C MET A 250 -2.17 -17.58 -4.25
N ASN A 251 -1.54 -18.29 -5.18
CA ASN A 251 -0.32 -19.05 -4.89
C ASN A 251 0.84 -18.13 -4.46
N LEU A 252 0.95 -16.98 -5.11
CA LEU A 252 1.96 -15.97 -4.77
C LEU A 252 1.70 -15.38 -3.38
N LEU A 253 0.45 -15.02 -3.05
CA LEU A 253 0.07 -14.55 -1.71
C LEU A 253 0.54 -15.55 -0.63
N ARG A 254 0.18 -16.82 -0.79
CA ARG A 254 0.56 -17.88 0.16
C ARG A 254 2.08 -18.04 0.28
N SER A 255 2.76 -18.10 -0.86
CA SER A 255 4.21 -18.28 -0.92
C SER A 255 4.95 -17.13 -0.22
N LEU A 256 4.60 -15.88 -0.54
CA LEU A 256 5.23 -14.69 0.04
C LEU A 256 4.93 -14.57 1.54
N SER A 257 3.70 -14.84 1.96
CA SER A 257 3.31 -14.82 3.37
C SER A 257 4.09 -15.88 4.18
N ARG A 258 4.17 -17.12 3.67
CA ARG A 258 4.95 -18.19 4.31
C ARG A 258 6.44 -17.86 4.40
N LYS A 259 7.04 -17.34 3.30
CA LYS A 259 8.44 -16.92 3.27
C LYS A 259 8.71 -15.84 4.31
N LYS A 260 7.82 -14.85 4.42
CA LYS A 260 7.94 -13.76 5.38
C LYS A 260 7.86 -14.28 6.82
N LYS A 261 6.88 -15.12 7.14
CA LYS A 261 6.73 -15.75 8.47
C LYS A 261 7.93 -16.59 8.88
N LYS A 262 8.54 -17.31 7.93
CA LYS A 262 9.75 -18.12 8.17
C LYS A 262 11.05 -17.31 8.17
N GLY A 263 11.01 -15.99 7.95
CA GLY A 263 12.20 -15.15 7.81
C GLY A 263 13.05 -15.48 6.57
N LEU A 264 12.47 -16.13 5.55
CA LEU A 264 13.15 -16.57 4.32
C LEU A 264 13.21 -15.48 3.23
N MET A 265 12.73 -14.28 3.50
CA MET A 265 12.88 -13.11 2.62
C MET A 265 14.15 -12.31 2.94
N ARG A 266 15.02 -12.89 3.78
CA ARG A 266 16.32 -12.33 4.20
C ARG A 266 17.35 -12.37 3.08
#